data_a066342ece13776199c9575516e12ac8
#
_entry.id   a066342ece13776199c9575516e12ac8
#
_cell.length_a   1.000
_cell.length_b   1.000
_cell.length_c   1.000
_cell.angle_alpha   90.00
_cell.angle_beta   90.00
_cell.angle_gamma   90.00
#
_symmetry.space_group_name_H-M   'P 1'
#
loop_
_entity.id
_entity.type
_entity.pdbx_description
1 polymer ?
#
loop_
_entity_poly.entity_id
_entity_poly.type
_entity_poly.pdbx_seq_one_letter_code
_entity_poly.pdbx_strand_id
1 'polypeptide(L)'
;MPYFLAIIGGGPAGYTAAEKASKAGKKVVLFEQNTLGGTCLNVGCIPTKTLLYSAKQYYNATHADKYGVTAENVHFDYEKMVLRKQKVVRKLVAGIKAKLNNECCTVITGEATVVSRTDSQVVVSCNSEQYEAENLLICTGSTNFVPPIPGIKDTPHVWDSTMALESKELPQSIAIVGGGVIGMEFATLYHELGVKVTVIEAMPTILPNLDQEIVQVLRTKYEKAGITILTDTKVERMENGERRMENGERTAALMEDNENVVVMTSNGEIVADKVLVCVGRRANIKGLEALTDLEYERGIKVDDFMKTNLSNVYAAGDVTGKIMLAHVASRQAEVAVGRMLKQIPLQRIAYNAIPSVVYTNPEIASVGISEDQMDCEVHKLPMTYSGRFVAENEGETGLCKMLIDKKTRSVMGVHMIGNPCSEFIAAASFAVRMGYTVPEFQQVVFPHPTVSEIVRESLEFRV
;
A
#
# COMPACT_ATOMS: atom_id res chain seq x y z
N MET A 1 20.00 -20.70 -27.12
CA MET A 1 18.52 -20.69 -27.36
C MET A 1 17.95 -19.51 -26.63
N PRO A 2 17.06 -18.74 -27.26
CA PRO A 2 16.43 -17.59 -26.61
C PRO A 2 15.64 -18.02 -25.36
N TYR A 3 15.47 -17.12 -24.43
CA TYR A 3 14.56 -17.30 -23.28
C TYR A 3 13.11 -17.34 -23.75
N PHE A 4 12.27 -18.08 -23.05
CA PHE A 4 10.82 -18.02 -23.27
C PHE A 4 10.25 -16.66 -22.81
N LEU A 5 10.82 -16.12 -21.71
CA LEU A 5 10.32 -14.90 -21.09
C LEU A 5 11.46 -14.06 -20.51
N ALA A 6 11.52 -12.80 -20.92
CA ALA A 6 12.28 -11.76 -20.25
C ALA A 6 11.36 -10.94 -19.34
N ILE A 7 11.79 -10.66 -18.10
CA ILE A 7 11.04 -9.92 -17.12
C ILE A 7 11.88 -8.73 -16.66
N ILE A 8 11.36 -7.50 -16.77
CA ILE A 8 12.03 -6.30 -16.29
C ILE A 8 11.36 -5.84 -14.98
N GLY A 9 12.10 -5.96 -13.86
CA GLY A 9 11.65 -5.64 -12.51
C GLY A 9 11.35 -6.87 -11.66
N GLY A 10 12.01 -6.99 -10.50
CA GLY A 10 11.94 -8.11 -9.57
C GLY A 10 10.98 -7.88 -8.38
N GLY A 11 10.00 -6.98 -8.51
CA GLY A 11 8.93 -6.75 -7.54
C GLY A 11 7.89 -7.89 -7.52
N PRO A 12 6.76 -7.71 -6.78
CA PRO A 12 5.73 -8.75 -6.62
C PRO A 12 5.26 -9.35 -7.94
N ALA A 13 5.06 -8.57 -8.99
CA ALA A 13 4.71 -9.09 -10.31
C ALA A 13 5.86 -9.92 -10.90
N GLY A 14 7.08 -9.37 -10.91
CA GLY A 14 8.21 -10.00 -11.59
C GLY A 14 8.65 -11.32 -10.97
N TYR A 15 8.86 -11.36 -9.65
CA TYR A 15 9.26 -12.62 -9.02
C TYR A 15 8.16 -13.69 -9.07
N THR A 16 6.87 -13.30 -8.99
CA THR A 16 5.74 -14.23 -9.15
C THR A 16 5.70 -14.81 -10.56
N ALA A 17 5.90 -13.97 -11.59
CA ALA A 17 5.95 -14.41 -12.97
C ALA A 17 7.13 -15.36 -13.22
N ALA A 18 8.32 -15.00 -12.71
CA ALA A 18 9.52 -15.83 -12.84
C ALA A 18 9.34 -17.19 -12.19
N GLU A 19 8.82 -17.22 -10.94
CA GLU A 19 8.51 -18.46 -10.22
C GLU A 19 7.51 -19.34 -11.01
N LYS A 20 6.42 -18.75 -11.49
CA LYS A 20 5.37 -19.49 -12.20
C LYS A 20 5.86 -20.05 -13.54
N ALA A 21 6.56 -19.26 -14.34
CA ALA A 21 7.04 -19.68 -15.65
C ALA A 21 8.18 -20.72 -15.54
N SER A 22 9.12 -20.53 -14.61
CA SER A 22 10.21 -21.50 -14.39
C SER A 22 9.71 -22.84 -13.84
N LYS A 23 8.72 -22.84 -12.93
CA LYS A 23 8.05 -24.06 -12.47
C LYS A 23 7.30 -24.80 -13.59
N ALA A 24 6.89 -24.11 -14.65
CA ALA A 24 6.33 -24.70 -15.84
C ALA A 24 7.41 -25.19 -16.83
N GLY A 25 8.69 -25.24 -16.45
CA GLY A 25 9.82 -25.69 -17.26
C GLY A 25 10.24 -24.70 -18.34
N LYS A 26 9.83 -23.43 -18.27
CA LYS A 26 10.20 -22.40 -19.24
C LYS A 26 11.44 -21.64 -18.79
N LYS A 27 12.37 -21.41 -19.74
CA LYS A 27 13.57 -20.60 -19.47
C LYS A 27 13.19 -19.13 -19.32
N VAL A 28 13.51 -18.54 -18.18
CA VAL A 28 13.18 -17.16 -17.82
C VAL A 28 14.45 -16.39 -17.47
N VAL A 29 14.55 -15.14 -17.90
CA VAL A 29 15.51 -14.17 -17.40
C VAL A 29 14.77 -13.04 -16.71
N LEU A 30 15.14 -12.77 -15.46
CA LEU A 30 14.59 -11.69 -14.62
C LEU A 30 15.67 -10.67 -14.35
N PHE A 31 15.41 -9.41 -14.67
CA PHE A 31 16.29 -8.28 -14.41
C PHE A 31 15.77 -7.48 -13.22
N GLU A 32 16.63 -7.21 -12.24
CA GLU A 32 16.33 -6.35 -11.10
C GLU A 32 17.47 -5.37 -10.88
N GLN A 33 17.17 -4.07 -10.93
CA GLN A 33 18.20 -3.03 -10.82
C GLN A 33 18.83 -2.92 -9.43
N ASN A 34 18.09 -3.29 -8.37
CA ASN A 34 18.53 -3.15 -6.98
C ASN A 34 18.43 -4.49 -6.24
N THR A 35 17.32 -4.71 -5.53
CA THR A 35 17.11 -5.90 -4.69
C THR A 35 15.77 -6.53 -5.00
N LEU A 36 15.75 -7.86 -5.18
CA LEU A 36 14.52 -8.62 -5.38
C LEU A 36 13.47 -8.30 -4.31
N GLY A 37 12.20 -8.27 -4.72
CA GLY A 37 11.07 -7.91 -3.87
C GLY A 37 10.48 -6.53 -4.18
N GLY A 38 11.23 -5.69 -4.93
CA GLY A 38 10.78 -4.37 -5.40
C GLY A 38 10.38 -3.43 -4.25
N THR A 39 9.57 -2.42 -4.54
CA THR A 39 9.12 -1.41 -3.58
C THR A 39 8.44 -2.04 -2.37
N CYS A 40 7.50 -2.96 -2.56
CA CYS A 40 6.71 -3.52 -1.46
C CYS A 40 7.58 -4.17 -0.37
N LEU A 41 8.54 -4.98 -0.75
CA LEU A 41 9.36 -5.71 0.20
C LEU A 41 10.49 -4.88 0.80
N ASN A 42 11.11 -4.01 0.00
CA ASN A 42 12.33 -3.31 0.43
C ASN A 42 12.06 -1.93 1.04
N VAL A 43 11.13 -1.14 0.45
CA VAL A 43 10.90 0.27 0.80
C VAL A 43 9.41 0.65 0.83
N GLY A 44 8.52 -0.29 1.13
CA GLY A 44 7.07 -0.07 1.14
C GLY A 44 6.36 -0.89 2.20
N CYS A 45 5.55 -1.87 1.77
CA CYS A 45 4.63 -2.62 2.62
C CYS A 45 5.31 -3.26 3.85
N ILE A 46 6.31 -4.10 3.63
CA ILE A 46 6.91 -4.90 4.71
C ILE A 46 7.68 -4.04 5.72
N PRO A 47 8.56 -3.12 5.29
CA PRO A 47 9.22 -2.22 6.24
C PRO A 47 8.22 -1.37 7.05
N THR A 48 7.19 -0.80 6.40
CA THR A 48 6.15 -0.01 7.08
C THR A 48 5.40 -0.86 8.11
N LYS A 49 4.89 -2.04 7.73
CA LYS A 49 4.15 -2.92 8.65
C LYS A 49 5.02 -3.46 9.77
N THR A 50 6.33 -3.62 9.54
CA THR A 50 7.27 -4.02 10.60
C THR A 50 7.46 -2.91 11.63
N LEU A 51 7.54 -1.64 11.20
CA LEU A 51 7.64 -0.49 12.11
C LEU A 51 6.30 -0.24 12.82
N LEU A 52 5.17 -0.25 12.11
CA LEU A 52 3.83 -0.15 12.68
C LEU A 52 3.59 -1.20 13.77
N TYR A 53 3.99 -2.45 13.54
CA TYR A 53 3.86 -3.49 14.55
C TYR A 53 4.71 -3.19 15.78
N SER A 54 5.92 -2.66 15.62
CA SER A 54 6.76 -2.28 16.75
C SER A 54 6.17 -1.08 17.53
N ALA A 55 5.64 -0.08 16.83
CA ALA A 55 4.94 1.05 17.44
C ALA A 55 3.69 0.59 18.20
N LYS A 56 2.89 -0.31 17.59
CA LYS A 56 1.73 -0.92 18.25
C LYS A 56 2.08 -1.67 19.54
N GLN A 57 3.26 -2.35 19.59
CA GLN A 57 3.69 -3.00 20.84
C GLN A 57 4.00 -1.98 21.94
N TYR A 58 4.64 -0.86 21.59
CA TYR A 58 4.88 0.23 22.53
C TYR A 58 3.56 0.86 23.00
N TYR A 59 2.66 1.18 22.07
CA TYR A 59 1.34 1.73 22.35
C TYR A 59 0.54 0.79 23.28
N ASN A 60 0.49 -0.51 22.99
CA ASN A 60 -0.22 -1.47 23.82
C ASN A 60 0.37 -1.57 25.23
N ALA A 61 1.69 -1.53 25.36
CA ALA A 61 2.36 -1.58 26.65
C ALA A 61 2.08 -0.33 27.51
N THR A 62 2.04 0.86 26.89
CA THR A 62 1.74 2.13 27.58
C THR A 62 0.26 2.32 27.93
N HIS A 63 -0.65 1.51 27.33
CA HIS A 63 -2.11 1.55 27.55
C HIS A 63 -2.63 0.20 28.06
N ALA A 64 -1.79 -0.56 28.77
CA ALA A 64 -2.14 -1.89 29.23
C ALA A 64 -3.05 -1.88 30.48
N ASP A 65 -3.11 -0.77 31.18
CA ASP A 65 -3.90 -0.54 32.39
C ASP A 65 -5.41 -0.81 32.18
N LYS A 66 -5.93 -0.47 31.00
CA LYS A 66 -7.32 -0.78 30.61
C LYS A 66 -7.65 -2.28 30.59
N TYR A 67 -6.63 -3.13 30.50
CA TYR A 67 -6.77 -4.60 30.59
C TYR A 67 -6.36 -5.16 31.97
N GLY A 68 -6.16 -4.29 32.98
CA GLY A 68 -5.72 -4.71 34.32
C GLY A 68 -4.25 -5.11 34.38
N VAL A 69 -3.43 -4.70 33.41
CA VAL A 69 -1.99 -4.96 33.36
C VAL A 69 -1.23 -3.68 33.66
N THR A 70 -0.40 -3.70 34.71
CA THR A 70 0.48 -2.57 35.03
C THR A 70 1.83 -2.75 34.34
N ALA A 71 2.27 -1.73 33.59
CA ALA A 71 3.58 -1.68 32.97
C ALA A 71 4.29 -0.39 33.38
N GLU A 72 5.47 -0.50 33.96
CA GLU A 72 6.26 0.64 34.44
C GLU A 72 7.51 0.82 33.57
N ASN A 73 7.95 2.08 33.43
CA ASN A 73 9.18 2.44 32.70
C ASN A 73 9.22 1.90 31.26
N VAL A 74 8.06 1.90 30.57
CA VAL A 74 7.97 1.47 29.19
C VAL A 74 8.68 2.49 28.30
N HIS A 75 9.69 2.01 27.56
CA HIS A 75 10.44 2.83 26.60
C HIS A 75 10.72 2.00 25.34
N PHE A 76 11.04 2.68 24.25
CA PHE A 76 11.44 2.05 23.00
C PHE A 76 12.82 2.54 22.56
N ASP A 77 13.44 1.78 21.68
CA ASP A 77 14.69 2.11 21.02
C ASP A 77 14.42 2.10 19.50
N TYR A 78 14.30 3.30 18.93
CA TYR A 78 13.91 3.45 17.52
C TYR A 78 14.96 2.83 16.58
N GLU A 79 16.25 2.94 16.90
CA GLU A 79 17.30 2.31 16.08
C GLU A 79 17.15 0.78 16.05
N LYS A 80 16.82 0.16 17.19
CA LYS A 80 16.53 -1.29 17.23
C LYS A 80 15.27 -1.67 16.43
N MET A 81 14.24 -0.80 16.40
CA MET A 81 13.08 -1.02 15.54
C MET A 81 13.49 -1.02 14.06
N VAL A 82 14.32 -0.07 13.64
CA VAL A 82 14.86 0.02 12.28
C VAL A 82 15.73 -1.19 11.94
N LEU A 83 16.62 -1.63 12.85
CA LEU A 83 17.44 -2.82 12.67
C LEU A 83 16.56 -4.10 12.54
N ARG A 84 15.51 -4.22 13.35
CA ARG A 84 14.53 -5.30 13.25
C ARG A 84 13.86 -5.30 11.87
N LYS A 85 13.40 -4.14 11.38
CA LYS A 85 12.83 -3.97 10.05
C LYS A 85 13.78 -4.49 8.97
N GLN A 86 15.05 -4.09 9.01
CA GLN A 86 16.06 -4.54 8.04
C GLN A 86 16.27 -6.06 8.08
N LYS A 87 16.26 -6.66 9.29
CA LYS A 87 16.37 -8.12 9.45
C LYS A 87 15.18 -8.86 8.82
N VAL A 88 13.96 -8.35 9.00
CA VAL A 88 12.75 -8.92 8.39
C VAL A 88 12.84 -8.87 6.86
N VAL A 89 13.18 -7.71 6.30
CA VAL A 89 13.33 -7.51 4.85
C VAL A 89 14.37 -8.49 4.29
N ARG A 90 15.58 -8.56 4.88
CA ARG A 90 16.64 -9.48 4.43
C ARG A 90 16.19 -10.95 4.44
N LYS A 91 15.46 -11.37 5.47
CA LYS A 91 14.93 -12.74 5.56
C LYS A 91 13.97 -13.05 4.40
N LEU A 92 13.08 -12.12 4.07
CA LEU A 92 12.09 -12.31 2.99
C LEU A 92 12.73 -12.24 1.61
N VAL A 93 13.71 -11.35 1.39
CA VAL A 93 14.52 -11.31 0.14
C VAL A 93 15.25 -12.64 -0.07
N ALA A 94 15.84 -13.21 0.97
CA ALA A 94 16.48 -14.54 0.90
C ALA A 94 15.46 -15.63 0.50
N GLY A 95 14.23 -15.56 1.01
CA GLY A 95 13.14 -16.46 0.63
C GLY A 95 12.77 -16.36 -0.85
N ILE A 96 12.72 -15.14 -1.43
CA ILE A 96 12.49 -14.96 -2.86
C ILE A 96 13.65 -15.52 -3.67
N LYS A 97 14.90 -15.23 -3.28
CA LYS A 97 16.10 -15.78 -3.96
C LYS A 97 16.06 -17.30 -3.98
N ALA A 98 15.71 -17.95 -2.86
CA ALA A 98 15.59 -19.39 -2.79
C ALA A 98 14.53 -19.97 -3.73
N LYS A 99 13.36 -19.30 -3.86
CA LYS A 99 12.30 -19.71 -4.80
C LYS A 99 12.70 -19.61 -6.26
N LEU A 100 13.53 -18.64 -6.63
CA LEU A 100 13.99 -18.40 -7.99
C LEU A 100 15.27 -19.18 -8.33
N ASN A 101 15.91 -19.83 -7.36
CA ASN A 101 17.12 -20.63 -7.57
C ASN A 101 16.78 -21.99 -8.19
N ASN A 102 16.60 -22.03 -9.50
CA ASN A 102 16.36 -23.24 -10.28
C ASN A 102 16.93 -23.11 -11.69
N GLU A 103 17.14 -24.23 -12.38
CA GLU A 103 17.80 -24.29 -13.70
C GLU A 103 17.09 -23.52 -14.82
N CYS A 104 15.80 -23.22 -14.63
CA CYS A 104 14.98 -22.51 -15.62
C CYS A 104 14.92 -20.99 -15.36
N CYS A 105 15.49 -20.48 -14.27
CA CYS A 105 15.40 -19.06 -13.90
C CYS A 105 16.79 -18.45 -13.74
N THR A 106 17.09 -17.48 -14.60
CA THR A 106 18.30 -16.65 -14.49
C THR A 106 17.92 -15.29 -13.92
N VAL A 107 18.52 -14.88 -12.83
CA VAL A 107 18.33 -13.55 -12.23
C VAL A 107 19.57 -12.72 -12.48
N ILE A 108 19.40 -11.56 -13.13
CA ILE A 108 20.47 -10.60 -13.43
C ILE A 108 20.24 -9.33 -12.62
N THR A 109 21.23 -8.94 -11.82
CA THR A 109 21.19 -7.65 -11.12
C THR A 109 21.77 -6.56 -12.01
N GLY A 110 20.96 -5.58 -12.35
CA GLY A 110 21.33 -4.46 -13.20
C GLY A 110 20.13 -3.76 -13.81
N GLU A 111 20.34 -2.55 -14.31
CA GLU A 111 19.33 -1.79 -15.04
C GLU A 111 19.16 -2.38 -16.45
N ALA A 112 17.95 -2.82 -16.76
CA ALA A 112 17.62 -3.43 -18.04
C ALA A 112 16.90 -2.44 -18.95
N THR A 113 17.25 -2.47 -20.24
CA THR A 113 16.66 -1.61 -21.27
C THR A 113 16.25 -2.48 -22.46
N VAL A 114 15.07 -2.26 -23.01
CA VAL A 114 14.65 -2.89 -24.26
C VAL A 114 15.45 -2.26 -25.41
N VAL A 115 16.10 -3.10 -26.20
CA VAL A 115 16.93 -2.66 -27.34
C VAL A 115 16.13 -2.71 -28.64
N SER A 116 15.44 -3.83 -28.87
CA SER A 116 14.65 -4.03 -30.09
C SER A 116 13.53 -5.04 -29.87
N ARG A 117 12.55 -4.99 -30.73
CA ARG A 117 11.41 -5.90 -30.74
C ARG A 117 10.99 -6.23 -32.18
N THR A 118 10.63 -7.49 -32.37
CA THR A 118 9.84 -7.99 -33.51
C THR A 118 8.60 -8.70 -32.98
N ASP A 119 7.72 -9.20 -33.87
CA ASP A 119 6.51 -9.93 -33.43
C ASP A 119 6.79 -11.28 -32.77
N SER A 120 8.00 -11.80 -32.88
CA SER A 120 8.41 -13.11 -32.35
C SER A 120 9.56 -13.04 -31.34
N GLN A 121 10.21 -11.89 -31.17
CA GLN A 121 11.41 -11.77 -30.34
C GLN A 121 11.52 -10.38 -29.72
N VAL A 122 12.04 -10.34 -28.52
CA VAL A 122 12.45 -9.10 -27.84
C VAL A 122 13.90 -9.23 -27.39
N VAL A 123 14.68 -8.17 -27.55
CA VAL A 123 16.07 -8.08 -27.09
C VAL A 123 16.14 -7.08 -25.96
N VAL A 124 16.64 -7.53 -24.78
CA VAL A 124 16.84 -6.71 -23.59
C VAL A 124 18.34 -6.63 -23.31
N SER A 125 18.85 -5.44 -23.07
CA SER A 125 20.24 -5.20 -22.65
C SER A 125 20.32 -4.97 -21.15
N CYS A 126 21.30 -5.58 -20.49
CA CYS A 126 21.65 -5.34 -19.11
C CYS A 126 23.16 -5.60 -18.91
N ASN A 127 23.87 -4.71 -18.20
CA ASN A 127 25.32 -4.83 -17.95
C ASN A 127 26.16 -5.03 -19.24
N SER A 128 25.81 -4.34 -20.33
CA SER A 128 26.44 -4.46 -21.64
C SER A 128 26.28 -5.82 -22.36
N GLU A 129 25.47 -6.72 -21.80
CA GLU A 129 25.09 -7.97 -22.45
C GLU A 129 23.67 -7.86 -23.02
N GLN A 130 23.38 -8.67 -24.06
CA GLN A 130 22.05 -8.73 -24.68
C GLN A 130 21.43 -10.10 -24.45
N TYR A 131 20.13 -10.09 -24.16
CA TYR A 131 19.32 -11.25 -23.83
C TYR A 131 18.13 -11.30 -24.77
N GLU A 132 18.01 -12.39 -25.50
CA GLU A 132 16.90 -12.62 -26.43
C GLU A 132 15.80 -13.45 -25.80
N ALA A 133 14.54 -13.03 -25.96
CA ALA A 133 13.38 -13.73 -25.44
C ALA A 133 12.22 -13.73 -26.45
N GLU A 134 11.36 -14.76 -26.35
CA GLU A 134 10.13 -14.84 -27.15
C GLU A 134 9.10 -13.81 -26.65
N ASN A 135 9.00 -13.60 -25.35
CA ASN A 135 8.05 -12.69 -24.70
C ASN A 135 8.75 -11.74 -23.74
N LEU A 136 8.16 -10.56 -23.57
CA LEU A 136 8.54 -9.58 -22.55
C LEU A 136 7.40 -9.37 -21.58
N LEU A 137 7.71 -9.39 -20.26
CA LEU A 137 6.82 -8.93 -19.21
C LEU A 137 7.43 -7.71 -18.51
N ILE A 138 6.75 -6.59 -18.61
CA ILE A 138 7.16 -5.32 -18.00
C ILE A 138 6.59 -5.27 -16.58
N CYS A 139 7.48 -5.27 -15.56
CA CYS A 139 7.16 -5.23 -14.14
C CYS A 139 7.95 -4.12 -13.42
N THR A 140 8.23 -3.03 -14.12
CA THR A 140 9.06 -1.90 -13.65
C THR A 140 8.44 -1.12 -12.48
N GLY A 141 7.17 -1.39 -12.16
CA GLY A 141 6.50 -0.84 -10.98
C GLY A 141 6.21 0.65 -11.06
N SER A 142 6.44 1.34 -9.94
CA SER A 142 6.14 2.76 -9.79
C SER A 142 7.20 3.48 -8.96
N THR A 143 7.24 4.82 -9.09
CA THR A 143 8.09 5.72 -8.30
C THR A 143 7.23 6.69 -7.51
N ASN A 144 7.78 7.25 -6.42
CA ASN A 144 7.11 8.31 -5.67
C ASN A 144 6.85 9.52 -6.58
N PHE A 145 5.65 10.05 -6.52
CA PHE A 145 5.35 11.29 -7.21
C PHE A 145 5.81 12.47 -6.38
N VAL A 146 6.69 13.28 -6.94
CA VAL A 146 7.12 14.56 -6.35
C VAL A 146 6.36 15.67 -7.07
N PRO A 147 5.43 16.37 -6.38
CA PRO A 147 4.67 17.44 -6.98
C PRO A 147 5.58 18.66 -7.25
N PRO A 148 5.24 19.52 -8.23
CA PRO A 148 6.04 20.69 -8.57
C PRO A 148 5.79 21.86 -7.57
N ILE A 149 6.01 21.58 -6.28
CA ILE A 149 5.89 22.55 -5.20
C ILE A 149 7.27 23.15 -4.96
N PRO A 150 7.41 24.52 -4.98
CA PRO A 150 8.65 25.19 -4.68
C PRO A 150 9.25 24.76 -3.33
N GLY A 151 10.55 24.49 -3.29
CA GLY A 151 11.27 24.09 -2.09
C GLY A 151 11.22 22.58 -1.76
N ILE A 152 10.35 21.79 -2.39
CA ILE A 152 10.18 20.35 -2.02
C ILE A 152 11.44 19.52 -2.24
N LYS A 153 12.28 19.88 -3.22
CA LYS A 153 13.54 19.17 -3.54
C LYS A 153 14.76 19.78 -2.88
N ASP A 154 14.69 21.06 -2.59
CA ASP A 154 15.85 21.86 -2.21
C ASP A 154 15.85 22.16 -0.69
N THR A 155 14.75 21.90 -0.01
CA THR A 155 14.63 22.08 1.45
C THR A 155 15.12 20.83 2.17
N PRO A 156 16.14 20.90 3.02
CA PRO A 156 16.54 19.81 3.89
C PRO A 156 15.37 19.34 4.76
N HIS A 157 15.43 18.07 5.20
CA HIS A 157 14.41 17.47 6.08
C HIS A 157 13.03 17.24 5.45
N VAL A 158 12.90 17.44 4.12
CA VAL A 158 11.76 16.96 3.35
C VAL A 158 12.03 15.53 2.87
N TRP A 159 11.24 14.60 3.36
CA TRP A 159 11.37 13.17 3.10
C TRP A 159 10.31 12.67 2.12
N ASP A 160 10.65 11.68 1.34
CA ASP A 160 9.69 10.75 0.77
C ASP A 160 9.50 9.52 1.68
N SER A 161 8.60 8.61 1.31
CA SER A 161 8.33 7.41 2.11
C SER A 161 9.54 6.47 2.23
N THR A 162 10.45 6.46 1.26
CA THR A 162 11.69 5.66 1.29
C THR A 162 12.66 6.23 2.32
N MET A 163 12.89 7.55 2.27
CA MET A 163 13.76 8.26 3.22
C MET A 163 13.24 8.10 4.66
N ALA A 164 11.94 8.23 4.86
CA ALA A 164 11.30 8.04 6.17
C ALA A 164 11.51 6.63 6.73
N LEU A 165 11.45 5.60 5.88
CA LEU A 165 11.70 4.21 6.29
C LEU A 165 13.19 3.91 6.55
N GLU A 166 14.10 4.65 5.95
CA GLU A 166 15.55 4.46 6.11
C GLU A 166 16.12 5.26 7.29
N SER A 167 15.42 6.33 7.70
CA SER A 167 15.83 7.16 8.83
C SER A 167 16.00 6.35 10.11
N LYS A 168 17.04 6.67 10.85
CA LYS A 168 17.29 6.18 12.22
C LYS A 168 16.89 7.19 13.28
N GLU A 169 16.50 8.39 12.85
CA GLU A 169 16.08 9.47 13.72
C GLU A 169 14.57 9.52 13.79
N LEU A 170 14.06 9.70 15.01
CA LEU A 170 12.65 9.96 15.26
C LEU A 170 12.48 11.46 15.49
N PRO A 171 11.74 12.20 14.64
CA PRO A 171 11.50 13.62 14.83
C PRO A 171 10.57 13.85 16.04
N GLN A 172 10.58 15.06 16.62
CA GLN A 172 9.61 15.45 17.63
C GLN A 172 8.29 15.88 17.00
N SER A 173 8.35 16.42 15.77
CA SER A 173 7.19 16.82 14.99
C SER A 173 7.36 16.48 13.51
N ILE A 174 6.25 16.11 12.87
CA ILE A 174 6.23 15.80 11.43
C ILE A 174 4.96 16.36 10.77
N ALA A 175 5.14 17.02 9.63
CA ALA A 175 4.06 17.39 8.73
C ALA A 175 3.99 16.37 7.57
N ILE A 176 2.84 15.73 7.38
CA ILE A 176 2.62 14.72 6.34
C ILE A 176 1.76 15.34 5.25
N VAL A 177 2.33 15.53 4.07
CA VAL A 177 1.65 16.05 2.88
C VAL A 177 1.05 14.88 2.11
N GLY A 178 -0.27 14.80 2.12
CA GLY A 178 -1.08 13.75 1.54
C GLY A 178 -1.73 12.84 2.59
N GLY A 179 -3.05 12.91 2.70
CA GLY A 179 -3.90 12.09 3.57
C GLY A 179 -4.32 10.74 2.95
N GLY A 180 -3.56 10.23 1.97
CA GLY A 180 -3.78 8.91 1.38
C GLY A 180 -3.29 7.77 2.28
N VAL A 181 -3.36 6.52 1.77
CA VAL A 181 -3.00 5.30 2.54
C VAL A 181 -1.62 5.39 3.16
N ILE A 182 -0.60 5.78 2.38
CA ILE A 182 0.79 5.89 2.87
C ILE A 182 0.88 6.93 3.97
N GLY A 183 0.33 8.13 3.75
CA GLY A 183 0.37 9.22 4.74
C GLY A 183 -0.32 8.84 6.04
N MET A 184 -1.48 8.18 5.99
CA MET A 184 -2.22 7.78 7.19
C MET A 184 -1.54 6.64 7.96
N GLU A 185 -0.86 5.71 7.28
CA GLU A 185 -0.03 4.69 7.93
C GLU A 185 1.18 5.30 8.65
N PHE A 186 1.86 6.28 8.03
CA PHE A 186 2.94 7.00 8.70
C PHE A 186 2.43 7.90 9.84
N ALA A 187 1.25 8.51 9.68
CA ALA A 187 0.62 9.26 10.77
C ALA A 187 0.38 8.37 12.00
N THR A 188 -0.08 7.14 11.77
CA THR A 188 -0.24 6.13 12.83
C THR A 188 1.10 5.79 13.48
N LEU A 189 2.11 5.45 12.66
CA LEU A 189 3.44 5.07 13.14
C LEU A 189 4.04 6.14 14.05
N TYR A 190 4.09 7.37 13.58
CA TYR A 190 4.71 8.47 14.31
C TYR A 190 3.92 8.85 15.54
N HIS A 191 2.58 8.90 15.45
CA HIS A 191 1.72 9.20 16.58
C HIS A 191 1.86 8.17 17.72
N GLU A 192 1.86 6.86 17.40
CA GLU A 192 2.04 5.79 18.41
C GLU A 192 3.40 5.85 19.09
N LEU A 193 4.40 6.48 18.47
CA LEU A 193 5.73 6.73 19.04
C LEU A 193 5.85 8.10 19.74
N GLY A 194 4.76 8.84 19.89
CA GLY A 194 4.71 10.11 20.64
C GLY A 194 5.16 11.34 19.83
N VAL A 195 5.30 11.22 18.51
CA VAL A 195 5.62 12.35 17.62
C VAL A 195 4.37 13.22 17.41
N LYS A 196 4.53 14.55 17.42
CA LYS A 196 3.46 15.48 17.05
C LYS A 196 3.21 15.42 15.54
N VAL A 197 2.02 14.98 15.12
CA VAL A 197 1.67 14.74 13.71
C VAL A 197 0.67 15.76 13.21
N THR A 198 0.97 16.36 12.04
CA THR A 198 0.03 17.18 11.26
C THR A 198 -0.10 16.60 9.86
N VAL A 199 -1.30 16.18 9.46
CA VAL A 199 -1.61 15.72 8.10
C VAL A 199 -2.22 16.88 7.31
N ILE A 200 -1.68 17.12 6.11
CA ILE A 200 -2.11 18.18 5.19
C ILE A 200 -2.64 17.52 3.93
N GLU A 201 -3.94 17.66 3.67
CA GLU A 201 -4.62 17.05 2.52
C GLU A 201 -5.33 18.13 1.69
N ALA A 202 -5.06 18.14 0.39
CA ALA A 202 -5.64 19.09 -0.54
C ALA A 202 -7.10 18.79 -0.89
N MET A 203 -7.52 17.53 -0.70
CA MET A 203 -8.91 17.08 -0.92
C MET A 203 -9.78 17.36 0.32
N PRO A 204 -11.12 17.38 0.18
CA PRO A 204 -12.04 17.59 1.31
C PRO A 204 -11.97 16.50 2.39
N THR A 205 -11.39 15.36 2.10
CA THR A 205 -11.31 14.22 3.02
C THR A 205 -9.99 13.46 2.88
N ILE A 206 -9.53 12.84 3.96
CA ILE A 206 -8.47 11.83 3.92
C ILE A 206 -9.02 10.55 3.29
N LEU A 207 -8.13 9.68 2.77
CA LEU A 207 -8.50 8.38 2.18
C LEU A 207 -9.69 8.48 1.19
N PRO A 208 -9.66 9.37 0.19
CA PRO A 208 -10.83 9.74 -0.62
C PRO A 208 -11.44 8.59 -1.43
N ASN A 209 -10.70 7.51 -1.63
CA ASN A 209 -11.16 6.33 -2.39
C ASN A 209 -11.84 5.26 -1.52
N LEU A 210 -12.01 5.50 -0.21
CA LEU A 210 -12.66 4.59 0.72
C LEU A 210 -14.07 5.09 1.09
N ASP A 211 -14.87 4.22 1.67
CA ASP A 211 -16.17 4.59 2.22
C ASP A 211 -16.01 5.69 3.27
N GLN A 212 -16.66 6.83 3.06
CA GLN A 212 -16.43 8.02 3.87
C GLN A 212 -16.99 7.92 5.29
N GLU A 213 -17.99 7.08 5.52
CA GLU A 213 -18.49 6.81 6.87
C GLU A 213 -17.44 6.04 7.70
N ILE A 214 -16.79 5.07 7.07
CA ILE A 214 -15.65 4.34 7.66
C ILE A 214 -14.47 5.29 7.94
N VAL A 215 -14.15 6.16 6.98
CA VAL A 215 -13.07 7.15 7.12
C VAL A 215 -13.34 8.14 8.24
N GLN A 216 -14.60 8.56 8.42
CA GLN A 216 -14.98 9.50 9.48
C GLN A 216 -14.78 8.91 10.88
N VAL A 217 -14.98 7.61 11.06
CA VAL A 217 -14.66 6.94 12.35
C VAL A 217 -13.17 7.05 12.66
N LEU A 218 -12.29 6.79 11.68
CA LEU A 218 -10.84 6.95 11.85
C LEU A 218 -10.47 8.40 12.14
N ARG A 219 -10.98 9.34 11.35
CA ARG A 219 -10.70 10.78 11.49
C ARG A 219 -11.03 11.26 12.90
N THR A 220 -12.25 10.96 13.36
CA THR A 220 -12.71 11.35 14.70
C THR A 220 -11.79 10.79 15.81
N LYS A 221 -11.36 9.54 15.68
CA LYS A 221 -10.42 8.93 16.63
C LYS A 221 -9.08 9.64 16.62
N TYR A 222 -8.53 9.93 15.45
CA TYR A 222 -7.21 10.54 15.31
C TYR A 222 -7.18 11.98 15.80
N GLU A 223 -8.20 12.77 15.48
CA GLU A 223 -8.33 14.15 15.99
C GLU A 223 -8.46 14.16 17.53
N LYS A 224 -9.24 13.24 18.12
CA LYS A 224 -9.32 13.07 19.59
C LYS A 224 -7.99 12.64 20.22
N ALA A 225 -7.19 11.86 19.49
CA ALA A 225 -5.87 11.43 19.95
C ALA A 225 -4.80 12.53 19.80
N GLY A 226 -5.10 13.67 19.15
CA GLY A 226 -4.19 14.80 19.01
C GLY A 226 -3.46 14.88 17.68
N ILE A 227 -3.81 14.06 16.68
CA ILE A 227 -3.35 14.23 15.32
C ILE A 227 -4.10 15.40 14.69
N THR A 228 -3.38 16.40 14.18
CA THR A 228 -3.99 17.50 13.42
C THR A 228 -4.23 17.06 11.99
N ILE A 229 -5.48 17.15 11.50
CA ILE A 229 -5.84 16.80 10.13
C ILE A 229 -6.42 18.02 9.43
N LEU A 230 -5.68 18.57 8.45
CA LEU A 230 -6.05 19.73 7.67
C LEU A 230 -6.47 19.29 6.26
N THR A 231 -7.77 19.22 6.02
CA THR A 231 -8.34 18.98 4.69
C THR A 231 -8.60 20.30 3.96
N ASP A 232 -8.89 20.27 2.66
CA ASP A 232 -9.03 21.44 1.81
C ASP A 232 -7.84 22.41 1.90
N THR A 233 -6.64 21.88 2.21
CA THR A 233 -5.44 22.64 2.50
C THR A 233 -4.34 22.27 1.51
N LYS A 234 -3.99 23.20 0.63
CA LYS A 234 -2.95 23.02 -0.38
C LYS A 234 -1.62 23.53 0.14
N VAL A 235 -0.56 22.73 -0.08
CA VAL A 235 0.81 23.19 0.14
C VAL A 235 1.23 24.04 -1.06
N GLU A 236 1.70 25.25 -0.81
CA GLU A 236 2.11 26.21 -1.83
C GLU A 236 3.62 26.24 -2.01
N ARG A 237 4.38 26.15 -0.92
CA ARG A 237 5.85 26.09 -0.92
C ARG A 237 6.39 25.56 0.39
N MET A 238 7.67 25.17 0.40
CA MET A 238 8.42 24.75 1.58
C MET A 238 9.72 25.53 1.67
N GLU A 239 10.11 25.90 2.88
CA GLU A 239 11.32 26.69 3.15
C GLU A 239 12.03 26.13 4.38
N ASN A 240 13.36 26.34 4.45
CA ASN A 240 14.07 26.14 5.69
C ASN A 240 13.57 27.13 6.74
N GLY A 241 13.27 26.62 7.92
CA GLY A 241 12.95 27.45 9.07
C GLY A 241 14.21 28.17 9.56
N GLU A 242 14.49 29.36 9.03
CA GLU A 242 15.35 30.29 9.75
C GLU A 242 14.59 30.75 11.00
N ARG A 243 15.32 30.89 12.12
CA ARG A 243 14.78 31.48 13.35
C ARG A 243 14.14 32.82 13.03
N ARG A 244 12.83 32.90 12.87
CA ARG A 244 12.12 34.17 12.90
C ARG A 244 12.20 34.72 14.32
N MET A 245 12.94 35.78 14.52
CA MET A 245 12.86 36.62 15.70
C MET A 245 11.60 37.48 15.53
N GLU A 246 10.53 37.15 16.21
CA GLU A 246 9.45 38.10 16.43
C GLU A 246 9.80 38.97 17.63
N ASN A 247 9.93 40.26 17.39
CA ASN A 247 10.12 41.34 18.40
C ASN A 247 11.33 41.21 19.34
N GLY A 248 12.40 40.55 18.93
CA GLY A 248 13.65 40.50 19.71
C GLY A 248 13.60 39.54 20.92
N GLU A 249 12.54 38.80 21.12
CA GLU A 249 12.42 37.77 22.15
C GLU A 249 12.41 36.37 21.52
N ARG A 250 13.24 35.47 22.07
CA ARG A 250 13.23 34.05 21.75
C ARG A 250 11.93 33.45 22.28
N THR A 251 10.99 33.06 21.44
CA THR A 251 9.91 32.17 21.88
C THR A 251 10.54 30.83 22.26
N ALA A 252 10.36 30.40 23.51
CA ALA A 252 11.03 29.30 24.18
C ALA A 252 10.65 27.89 23.68
N ALA A 253 10.16 27.77 22.46
CA ALA A 253 9.67 26.49 21.89
C ALA A 253 10.52 25.92 20.74
N LEU A 254 11.61 26.55 20.36
CA LEU A 254 12.46 26.09 19.26
C LEU A 254 13.83 25.70 19.79
N MET A 255 14.14 24.40 19.74
CA MET A 255 15.42 23.83 20.15
C MET A 255 16.63 24.36 19.35
N GLU A 256 17.81 24.19 19.91
CA GLU A 256 19.06 24.88 19.61
C GLU A 256 19.70 24.63 18.23
N ASP A 257 19.18 23.74 17.38
CA ASP A 257 19.71 23.49 16.04
C ASP A 257 18.67 23.74 14.94
N ASN A 258 19.08 24.53 13.93
CA ASN A 258 18.31 25.11 12.80
C ASN A 258 17.74 24.08 11.81
N GLU A 259 16.90 23.12 12.23
CA GLU A 259 16.51 22.00 11.37
C GLU A 259 15.00 21.89 11.13
N ASN A 260 14.22 22.97 11.22
CA ASN A 260 12.78 22.94 10.96
C ASN A 260 12.46 23.26 9.51
N VAL A 261 11.36 22.71 9.01
CA VAL A 261 10.76 23.09 7.73
C VAL A 261 9.51 23.92 7.96
N VAL A 262 9.39 25.03 7.28
CA VAL A 262 8.17 25.83 7.20
C VAL A 262 7.41 25.44 5.95
N VAL A 263 6.21 24.92 6.14
CA VAL A 263 5.28 24.55 5.07
C VAL A 263 4.24 25.65 4.94
N MET A 264 4.32 26.41 3.86
CA MET A 264 3.33 27.44 3.51
C MET A 264 2.14 26.76 2.87
N THR A 265 0.96 27.00 3.41
CA THR A 265 -0.28 26.41 2.89
C THR A 265 -1.32 27.49 2.60
N SER A 266 -2.37 27.13 1.85
CA SER A 266 -3.53 28.01 1.61
C SER A 266 -4.23 28.48 2.90
N ASN A 267 -3.97 27.84 4.03
CA ASN A 267 -4.63 28.10 5.30
C ASN A 267 -3.66 28.56 6.42
N GLY A 268 -2.44 28.95 6.05
CA GLY A 268 -1.41 29.41 7.01
C GLY A 268 -0.13 28.60 6.99
N GLU A 269 0.75 28.89 7.92
CA GLU A 269 2.07 28.27 8.04
C GLU A 269 2.05 27.09 9.02
N ILE A 270 2.78 26.02 8.69
CA ILE A 270 2.98 24.87 9.55
C ILE A 270 4.47 24.64 9.71
N VAL A 271 4.95 24.56 10.94
CA VAL A 271 6.34 24.30 11.26
C VAL A 271 6.50 22.91 11.82
N ALA A 272 7.44 22.13 11.28
CA ALA A 272 7.75 20.79 11.75
C ALA A 272 9.25 20.47 11.55
N ASP A 273 9.77 19.52 12.36
CA ASP A 273 11.17 19.10 12.22
C ASP A 273 11.41 18.35 10.90
N LYS A 274 10.43 17.60 10.47
CA LYS A 274 10.48 16.87 9.19
C LYS A 274 9.14 17.03 8.44
N VAL A 275 9.24 16.99 7.12
CA VAL A 275 8.06 16.93 6.24
C VAL A 275 8.12 15.64 5.45
N LEU A 276 7.02 14.88 5.44
CA LEU A 276 6.89 13.66 4.66
C LEU A 276 5.93 13.87 3.51
N VAL A 277 6.38 13.68 2.27
CA VAL A 277 5.56 13.85 1.07
C VAL A 277 5.03 12.51 0.57
N CYS A 278 3.72 12.31 0.63
CA CYS A 278 3.02 11.07 0.30
C CYS A 278 1.82 11.30 -0.63
N VAL A 279 1.99 12.06 -1.71
CA VAL A 279 0.90 12.49 -2.61
C VAL A 279 0.68 11.57 -3.82
N GLY A 280 1.13 10.33 -3.73
CA GLY A 280 0.88 9.29 -4.69
C GLY A 280 2.13 8.74 -5.39
N ARG A 281 1.88 7.90 -6.40
CA ARG A 281 2.91 7.19 -7.16
C ARG A 281 2.62 7.30 -8.66
N ARG A 282 3.66 7.17 -9.49
CA ARG A 282 3.55 7.13 -10.96
C ARG A 282 4.17 5.85 -11.51
N ALA A 283 3.58 5.31 -12.56
CA ALA A 283 4.14 4.18 -13.29
C ALA A 283 5.56 4.48 -13.80
N ASN A 284 6.46 3.53 -13.65
CA ASN A 284 7.84 3.65 -14.11
C ASN A 284 8.00 3.00 -15.49
N ILE A 285 8.26 3.83 -16.50
CA ILE A 285 8.45 3.39 -17.90
C ILE A 285 9.89 3.53 -18.38
N LYS A 286 10.84 3.80 -17.49
CA LYS A 286 12.25 3.92 -17.84
C LYS A 286 12.79 2.61 -18.43
N GLY A 287 13.61 2.71 -19.49
CA GLY A 287 14.18 1.56 -20.18
C GLY A 287 13.27 0.91 -21.23
N LEU A 288 12.13 1.54 -21.54
CA LEU A 288 11.15 1.05 -22.53
C LEU A 288 11.12 1.89 -23.81
N GLU A 289 12.05 2.83 -24.00
CA GLU A 289 12.04 3.85 -25.03
C GLU A 289 12.06 3.26 -26.46
N ALA A 290 12.62 2.06 -26.63
CA ALA A 290 12.61 1.35 -27.91
C ALA A 290 11.23 0.77 -28.31
N LEU A 291 10.27 0.75 -27.37
CA LEU A 291 8.88 0.32 -27.64
C LEU A 291 8.01 1.52 -28.05
N THR A 292 8.34 2.18 -29.16
CA THR A 292 7.74 3.46 -29.60
C THR A 292 6.24 3.42 -29.79
N ASP A 293 5.67 2.25 -30.15
CA ASP A 293 4.24 2.06 -30.38
C ASP A 293 3.50 1.56 -29.13
N LEU A 294 4.16 1.46 -27.96
CA LEU A 294 3.54 0.98 -26.74
C LEU A 294 2.49 2.00 -26.24
N GLU A 295 1.26 1.57 -26.13
CA GLU A 295 0.19 2.42 -25.62
C GLU A 295 0.32 2.68 -24.11
N TYR A 296 0.38 3.95 -23.76
CA TYR A 296 0.57 4.44 -22.41
C TYR A 296 -0.33 5.66 -22.13
N GLU A 297 -0.86 5.75 -20.91
CA GLU A 297 -1.60 6.93 -20.42
C GLU A 297 -1.15 7.27 -18.97
N ARG A 298 -1.86 6.79 -17.96
CA ARG A 298 -1.41 6.80 -16.55
C ARG A 298 -0.50 5.62 -16.22
N GLY A 299 -0.52 4.60 -17.07
CA GLY A 299 0.28 3.40 -17.05
C GLY A 299 0.15 2.68 -18.37
N ILE A 300 0.89 1.61 -18.55
CA ILE A 300 0.85 0.79 -19.78
C ILE A 300 -0.55 0.17 -19.94
N LYS A 301 -1.19 0.42 -21.09
CA LYS A 301 -2.49 -0.16 -21.40
C LYS A 301 -2.37 -1.66 -21.64
N VAL A 302 -3.22 -2.43 -20.99
CA VAL A 302 -3.28 -3.88 -21.10
C VAL A 302 -4.73 -4.36 -21.20
N ASP A 303 -4.92 -5.47 -21.91
CA ASP A 303 -6.19 -6.19 -21.96
C ASP A 303 -6.49 -6.95 -20.64
N ASP A 304 -7.57 -7.72 -20.60
CA ASP A 304 -7.97 -8.52 -19.41
C ASP A 304 -6.97 -9.61 -19.04
N PHE A 305 -6.03 -9.92 -19.94
CA PHE A 305 -4.99 -10.94 -19.78
C PHE A 305 -3.59 -10.35 -19.70
N MET A 306 -3.49 -9.06 -19.37
CA MET A 306 -2.24 -8.32 -19.21
C MET A 306 -1.39 -8.16 -20.46
N LYS A 307 -1.95 -8.41 -21.66
CA LYS A 307 -1.27 -8.21 -22.93
C LYS A 307 -1.41 -6.74 -23.35
N THR A 308 -0.31 -6.15 -23.81
CA THR A 308 -0.32 -4.80 -24.41
C THR A 308 -0.82 -4.83 -25.85
N ASN A 309 -0.85 -3.69 -26.51
CA ASN A 309 -1.10 -3.61 -27.95
C ASN A 309 0.00 -4.28 -28.82
N LEU A 310 1.17 -4.56 -28.24
CA LEU A 310 2.28 -5.26 -28.92
C LEU A 310 2.17 -6.78 -28.76
N SER A 311 2.44 -7.54 -29.83
CA SER A 311 2.07 -8.97 -29.97
C SER A 311 2.64 -9.88 -28.88
N ASN A 312 3.86 -9.65 -28.41
CA ASN A 312 4.60 -10.47 -27.45
C ASN A 312 5.05 -9.68 -26.19
N VAL A 313 4.40 -8.53 -25.93
CA VAL A 313 4.69 -7.68 -24.78
C VAL A 313 3.50 -7.66 -23.83
N TYR A 314 3.79 -7.87 -22.55
CA TYR A 314 2.84 -7.87 -21.45
C TYR A 314 3.30 -6.89 -20.38
N ALA A 315 2.38 -6.43 -19.52
CA ALA A 315 2.72 -5.62 -18.38
C ALA A 315 1.90 -6.03 -17.15
N ALA A 316 2.53 -5.99 -15.96
CA ALA A 316 1.89 -6.35 -14.70
C ALA A 316 2.42 -5.51 -13.53
N GLY A 317 1.57 -5.28 -12.54
CA GLY A 317 1.85 -4.46 -11.36
C GLY A 317 1.58 -2.98 -11.60
N ASP A 318 2.21 -2.15 -10.77
CA ASP A 318 1.97 -0.71 -10.71
C ASP A 318 2.18 -0.01 -12.06
N VAL A 319 3.04 -0.55 -12.92
CA VAL A 319 3.32 -0.01 -14.25
C VAL A 319 2.07 0.04 -15.14
N THR A 320 1.05 -0.77 -14.85
CA THR A 320 -0.24 -0.73 -15.58
C THR A 320 -1.15 0.44 -15.16
N GLY A 321 -0.85 1.11 -14.07
CA GLY A 321 -1.65 2.23 -13.55
C GLY A 321 -3.06 1.86 -13.08
N LYS A 322 -3.44 0.57 -13.07
CA LYS A 322 -4.81 0.13 -12.70
C LYS A 322 -5.03 0.17 -11.18
N ILE A 323 -4.43 -0.75 -10.43
CA ILE A 323 -4.48 -0.84 -8.97
C ILE A 323 -3.08 -1.13 -8.46
N MET A 324 -2.49 -0.18 -7.74
CA MET A 324 -1.10 -0.29 -7.25
C MET A 324 -1.04 -1.02 -5.90
N LEU A 325 -1.39 -2.32 -5.91
CA LEU A 325 -1.35 -3.19 -4.74
C LEU A 325 -0.51 -4.45 -5.05
N ALA A 326 0.31 -4.88 -4.11
CA ALA A 326 1.25 -5.99 -4.30
C ALA A 326 0.56 -7.32 -4.66
N HIS A 327 -0.58 -7.64 -4.02
CA HIS A 327 -1.35 -8.84 -4.32
C HIS A 327 -2.04 -8.77 -5.70
N VAL A 328 -2.39 -7.57 -6.16
CA VAL A 328 -2.88 -7.36 -7.54
C VAL A 328 -1.76 -7.58 -8.54
N ALA A 329 -0.57 -7.03 -8.27
CA ALA A 329 0.61 -7.21 -9.10
C ALA A 329 0.96 -8.71 -9.28
N SER A 330 0.95 -9.49 -8.18
CA SER A 330 1.16 -10.94 -8.23
C SER A 330 0.07 -11.64 -9.05
N ARG A 331 -1.21 -11.27 -8.86
CA ARG A 331 -2.31 -11.86 -9.63
C ARG A 331 -2.25 -11.51 -11.12
N GLN A 332 -1.89 -10.27 -11.47
CA GLN A 332 -1.66 -9.85 -12.84
C GLN A 332 -0.55 -10.66 -13.51
N ALA A 333 0.55 -10.89 -12.80
CA ALA A 333 1.65 -11.72 -13.29
C ALA A 333 1.22 -13.18 -13.55
N GLU A 334 0.43 -13.78 -12.65
CA GLU A 334 -0.12 -15.12 -12.86
C GLU A 334 -1.00 -15.21 -14.11
N VAL A 335 -1.82 -14.20 -14.36
CA VAL A 335 -2.70 -14.12 -15.53
C VAL A 335 -1.87 -13.96 -16.80
N ALA A 336 -0.87 -13.06 -16.82
CA ALA A 336 0.03 -12.86 -17.95
C ALA A 336 0.77 -14.16 -18.32
N VAL A 337 1.39 -14.82 -17.34
CA VAL A 337 2.11 -16.08 -17.56
C VAL A 337 1.15 -17.19 -17.99
N GLY A 338 -0.04 -17.28 -17.41
CA GLY A 338 -1.06 -18.24 -17.82
C GLY A 338 -1.45 -18.08 -19.30
N ARG A 339 -1.58 -16.82 -19.76
CA ARG A 339 -1.83 -16.50 -21.17
C ARG A 339 -0.68 -16.92 -22.08
N MET A 340 0.57 -16.61 -21.71
CA MET A 340 1.77 -16.99 -22.47
C MET A 340 1.90 -18.52 -22.57
N LEU A 341 1.58 -19.24 -21.51
CA LEU A 341 1.59 -20.72 -21.46
C LEU A 341 0.37 -21.37 -22.13
N LYS A 342 -0.56 -20.58 -22.66
CA LYS A 342 -1.81 -21.06 -23.28
C LYS A 342 -2.65 -21.94 -22.36
N GLN A 343 -2.67 -21.65 -21.05
CA GLN A 343 -3.48 -22.37 -20.06
C GLN A 343 -4.97 -22.21 -20.34
N ILE A 344 -5.73 -23.28 -20.17
CA ILE A 344 -7.19 -23.30 -20.36
C ILE A 344 -7.84 -23.83 -19.07
N PRO A 345 -8.90 -23.15 -18.55
CA PRO A 345 -9.44 -21.87 -19.00
C PRO A 345 -8.53 -20.68 -18.63
N LEU A 346 -8.52 -19.65 -19.49
CA LEU A 346 -7.87 -18.39 -19.15
C LEU A 346 -8.65 -17.68 -18.06
N GLN A 347 -7.98 -17.33 -16.98
CA GLN A 347 -8.59 -16.67 -15.84
C GLN A 347 -8.42 -15.15 -15.94
N ARG A 348 -9.54 -14.42 -15.84
CA ARG A 348 -9.54 -12.95 -15.71
C ARG A 348 -9.42 -12.54 -14.25
N ILE A 349 -9.01 -11.30 -14.03
CA ILE A 349 -9.00 -10.69 -12.70
C ILE A 349 -10.38 -10.09 -12.44
N ALA A 350 -10.99 -10.44 -11.31
CA ALA A 350 -12.19 -9.80 -10.81
C ALA A 350 -11.79 -8.55 -10.02
N TYR A 351 -11.59 -7.44 -10.69
CA TYR A 351 -11.16 -6.19 -10.08
C TYR A 351 -12.16 -5.65 -9.04
N ASN A 352 -13.44 -5.98 -9.19
CA ASN A 352 -14.49 -5.65 -8.23
C ASN A 352 -14.43 -6.44 -6.91
N ALA A 353 -13.60 -7.47 -6.82
CA ALA A 353 -13.47 -8.32 -5.63
C ALA A 353 -12.05 -8.29 -5.04
N ILE A 354 -11.27 -7.27 -5.35
CA ILE A 354 -9.93 -7.08 -4.79
C ILE A 354 -10.06 -6.40 -3.44
N PRO A 355 -9.60 -7.03 -2.35
CA PRO A 355 -9.58 -6.36 -1.05
C PRO A 355 -8.49 -5.32 -0.97
N SER A 356 -8.73 -4.26 -0.20
CA SER A 356 -7.75 -3.26 0.18
C SER A 356 -7.73 -3.10 1.70
N VAL A 357 -6.55 -2.78 2.25
CA VAL A 357 -6.36 -2.57 3.68
C VAL A 357 -5.52 -1.32 3.91
N VAL A 358 -5.90 -0.52 4.90
CA VAL A 358 -5.08 0.55 5.47
C VAL A 358 -4.70 0.13 6.88
N TYR A 359 -3.42 0.01 7.14
CA TYR A 359 -2.88 -0.49 8.41
C TYR A 359 -2.72 0.64 9.44
N THR A 360 -3.81 1.36 9.63
CA THR A 360 -3.98 2.33 10.72
C THR A 360 -4.34 1.59 12.03
N ASN A 361 -4.53 2.32 13.12
CA ASN A 361 -5.03 1.78 14.36
C ASN A 361 -6.25 2.59 14.86
N PRO A 362 -7.49 2.10 14.61
CA PRO A 362 -7.86 0.79 14.05
C PRO A 362 -7.58 0.65 12.56
N GLU A 363 -7.47 -0.61 12.11
CA GLU A 363 -7.34 -0.97 10.70
C GLU A 363 -8.61 -0.68 9.92
N ILE A 364 -8.45 -0.33 8.63
CA ILE A 364 -9.57 -0.28 7.68
C ILE A 364 -9.38 -1.36 6.63
N ALA A 365 -10.44 -2.10 6.32
CA ALA A 365 -10.46 -3.08 5.24
C ALA A 365 -11.71 -2.92 4.38
N SER A 366 -11.54 -3.04 3.06
CA SER A 366 -12.62 -2.82 2.11
C SER A 366 -12.53 -3.78 0.93
N VAL A 367 -13.66 -4.18 0.38
CA VAL A 367 -13.79 -4.94 -0.87
C VAL A 367 -15.12 -4.63 -1.55
N GLY A 368 -15.15 -4.63 -2.86
CA GLY A 368 -16.37 -4.42 -3.63
C GLY A 368 -16.65 -2.97 -3.97
N ILE A 369 -17.92 -2.69 -4.28
CA ILE A 369 -18.39 -1.34 -4.61
C ILE A 369 -18.57 -0.48 -3.36
N SER A 370 -18.53 0.84 -3.52
CA SER A 370 -18.97 1.81 -2.52
C SER A 370 -20.44 2.21 -2.72
N GLU A 371 -21.06 2.78 -1.68
CA GLU A 371 -22.49 3.09 -1.63
C GLU A 371 -22.92 4.08 -2.73
N ASP A 372 -22.04 4.98 -3.15
CA ASP A 372 -22.26 5.98 -4.20
C ASP A 372 -22.25 5.41 -5.63
N GLN A 373 -21.79 4.17 -5.81
CA GLN A 373 -21.63 3.55 -7.13
C GLN A 373 -22.89 2.81 -7.61
N MET A 374 -23.82 2.49 -6.72
CA MET A 374 -25.02 1.73 -7.07
C MET A 374 -26.14 1.92 -6.04
N ASP A 375 -27.40 1.93 -6.48
CA ASP A 375 -28.56 1.84 -5.59
C ASP A 375 -28.63 0.44 -4.94
N CYS A 376 -28.21 0.34 -3.68
CA CYS A 376 -28.09 -0.89 -2.93
C CYS A 376 -28.82 -0.80 -1.58
N GLU A 377 -29.03 -1.94 -0.97
CA GLU A 377 -29.45 -2.04 0.42
C GLU A 377 -28.18 -2.00 1.29
N VAL A 378 -28.21 -1.18 2.33
CA VAL A 378 -27.08 -0.97 3.24
C VAL A 378 -27.34 -1.64 4.56
N HIS A 379 -26.43 -2.47 4.99
CA HIS A 379 -26.42 -3.10 6.31
C HIS A 379 -25.26 -2.54 7.13
N LYS A 380 -25.49 -2.12 8.35
CA LYS A 380 -24.50 -1.54 9.24
C LYS A 380 -24.55 -2.21 10.59
N LEU A 381 -23.40 -2.62 11.10
CA LEU A 381 -23.28 -3.22 12.40
C LEU A 381 -22.03 -2.70 13.11
N PRO A 382 -22.15 -2.10 14.33
CA PRO A 382 -21.00 -1.76 15.14
C PRO A 382 -20.15 -2.99 15.45
N MET A 383 -18.82 -2.85 15.41
CA MET A 383 -17.90 -3.95 15.74
C MET A 383 -18.10 -4.51 17.15
N THR A 384 -18.68 -3.72 18.04
CA THR A 384 -19.03 -4.11 19.42
C THR A 384 -20.11 -5.20 19.53
N TYR A 385 -20.75 -5.57 18.42
CA TYR A 385 -21.61 -6.77 18.37
C TYR A 385 -20.79 -8.07 18.39
N SER A 386 -19.51 -8.02 18.04
CA SER A 386 -18.61 -9.15 18.21
C SER A 386 -18.07 -9.20 19.65
N GLY A 387 -18.43 -10.22 20.42
CA GLY A 387 -17.92 -10.41 21.79
C GLY A 387 -16.40 -10.47 21.87
N ARG A 388 -15.74 -11.06 20.84
CA ARG A 388 -14.28 -11.11 20.75
C ARG A 388 -13.69 -9.72 20.50
N PHE A 389 -14.32 -8.89 19.67
CA PHE A 389 -13.88 -7.51 19.46
C PHE A 389 -13.89 -6.72 20.77
N VAL A 390 -14.99 -6.81 21.53
CA VAL A 390 -15.12 -6.11 22.84
C VAL A 390 -14.04 -6.59 23.82
N ALA A 391 -13.78 -7.90 23.89
CA ALA A 391 -12.79 -8.46 24.80
C ALA A 391 -11.34 -8.02 24.48
N GLU A 392 -11.01 -7.79 23.20
CA GLU A 392 -9.64 -7.49 22.77
C GLU A 392 -9.40 -6.01 22.47
N ASN A 393 -10.45 -5.20 22.32
CA ASN A 393 -10.38 -3.78 21.94
C ASN A 393 -11.18 -2.91 22.92
N GLU A 394 -10.82 -2.99 24.21
CA GLU A 394 -11.50 -2.25 25.31
C GLU A 394 -11.59 -0.75 25.00
N GLY A 395 -12.82 -0.21 25.04
CA GLY A 395 -13.09 1.20 24.76
C GLY A 395 -13.00 1.62 23.28
N GLU A 396 -12.68 0.68 22.38
CA GLU A 396 -12.59 0.98 20.95
C GLU A 396 -13.97 0.91 20.27
N THR A 397 -14.11 1.72 19.22
CA THR A 397 -15.28 1.70 18.32
C THR A 397 -14.88 1.21 16.94
N GLY A 398 -15.83 0.66 16.23
CA GLY A 398 -15.63 0.22 14.85
C GLY A 398 -16.96 -0.03 14.17
N LEU A 399 -16.93 -0.22 12.86
CA LEU A 399 -18.12 -0.38 12.03
C LEU A 399 -17.85 -1.43 10.95
N CYS A 400 -18.80 -2.32 10.73
CA CYS A 400 -18.92 -3.15 9.55
C CYS A 400 -20.10 -2.64 8.71
N LYS A 401 -19.86 -2.28 7.46
CA LYS A 401 -20.83 -1.82 6.50
C LYS A 401 -20.83 -2.77 5.31
N MET A 402 -22.01 -3.32 4.98
CA MET A 402 -22.20 -4.26 3.88
C MET A 402 -23.24 -3.73 2.90
N LEU A 403 -22.93 -3.87 1.62
CA LEU A 403 -23.77 -3.42 0.50
C LEU A 403 -24.34 -4.62 -0.22
N ILE A 404 -25.67 -4.67 -0.35
CA ILE A 404 -26.43 -5.78 -0.91
C ILE A 404 -27.22 -5.29 -2.14
N ASP A 405 -27.11 -6.01 -3.25
CA ASP A 405 -27.92 -5.76 -4.43
C ASP A 405 -29.41 -6.00 -4.10
N LYS A 406 -30.24 -5.01 -4.38
CA LYS A 406 -31.69 -5.06 -4.07
C LYS A 406 -32.46 -6.15 -4.81
N LYS A 407 -31.98 -6.54 -6.00
CA LYS A 407 -32.67 -7.50 -6.88
C LYS A 407 -32.17 -8.92 -6.67
N THR A 408 -30.86 -9.10 -6.74
CA THR A 408 -30.23 -10.42 -6.65
C THR A 408 -29.98 -10.86 -5.21
N ARG A 409 -30.00 -9.92 -4.26
CA ARG A 409 -29.60 -10.13 -2.86
C ARG A 409 -28.13 -10.53 -2.69
N SER A 410 -27.30 -10.31 -3.71
CA SER A 410 -25.88 -10.61 -3.66
C SER A 410 -25.10 -9.58 -2.84
N VAL A 411 -24.04 -10.04 -2.15
CA VAL A 411 -23.08 -9.17 -1.47
C VAL A 411 -22.22 -8.46 -2.51
N MET A 412 -22.29 -7.12 -2.55
CA MET A 412 -21.63 -6.29 -3.55
C MET A 412 -20.41 -5.53 -3.00
N GLY A 413 -20.40 -5.25 -1.70
CA GLY A 413 -19.31 -4.57 -1.04
C GLY A 413 -19.31 -4.77 0.46
N VAL A 414 -18.13 -4.74 1.08
CA VAL A 414 -17.96 -4.77 2.53
C VAL A 414 -16.84 -3.81 2.91
N HIS A 415 -17.13 -2.91 3.82
CA HIS A 415 -16.22 -1.89 4.32
C HIS A 415 -16.21 -1.94 5.85
N MET A 416 -15.01 -2.01 6.44
CA MET A 416 -14.87 -2.20 7.87
C MET A 416 -13.78 -1.31 8.46
N ILE A 417 -14.00 -0.87 9.68
CA ILE A 417 -12.97 -0.29 10.55
C ILE A 417 -13.01 -0.96 11.91
N GLY A 418 -11.88 -1.49 12.34
CA GLY A 418 -11.73 -2.20 13.63
C GLY A 418 -10.71 -3.32 13.55
N ASN A 419 -9.93 -3.52 14.63
CA ASN A 419 -8.91 -4.56 14.67
C ASN A 419 -9.52 -5.96 14.91
N PRO A 420 -9.04 -7.01 14.22
CA PRO A 420 -8.05 -7.06 13.13
C PRO A 420 -8.72 -7.29 11.76
N CYS A 421 -9.48 -6.30 11.22
CA CYS A 421 -10.27 -6.51 9.99
C CYS A 421 -9.42 -6.89 8.76
N SER A 422 -8.12 -6.57 8.76
CA SER A 422 -7.18 -6.97 7.70
C SER A 422 -7.10 -8.49 7.52
N GLU A 423 -7.25 -9.26 8.62
CA GLU A 423 -7.09 -10.71 8.60
C GLU A 423 -8.31 -11.45 8.06
N PHE A 424 -9.51 -10.86 8.14
CA PHE A 424 -10.73 -11.56 7.75
C PHE A 424 -11.50 -10.93 6.58
N ILE A 425 -11.03 -9.79 6.01
CA ILE A 425 -11.62 -9.21 4.78
C ILE A 425 -11.65 -10.22 3.62
N ALA A 426 -10.77 -11.21 3.62
CA ALA A 426 -10.73 -12.26 2.62
C ALA A 426 -12.07 -13.04 2.54
N ALA A 427 -12.77 -13.25 3.66
CA ALA A 427 -14.08 -13.91 3.66
C ALA A 427 -15.11 -13.09 2.88
N ALA A 428 -15.12 -11.76 3.08
CA ALA A 428 -15.96 -10.86 2.30
C ALA A 428 -15.57 -10.83 0.81
N SER A 429 -14.26 -10.89 0.50
CA SER A 429 -13.78 -10.97 -0.89
C SER A 429 -14.28 -12.24 -1.60
N PHE A 430 -14.35 -13.35 -0.91
CA PHE A 430 -14.96 -14.58 -1.46
C PHE A 430 -16.45 -14.39 -1.76
N ALA A 431 -17.20 -13.77 -0.85
CA ALA A 431 -18.63 -13.51 -1.06
C ALA A 431 -18.87 -12.64 -2.28
N VAL A 432 -18.15 -11.50 -2.38
CA VAL A 432 -18.24 -10.58 -3.54
C VAL A 432 -17.79 -11.29 -4.83
N ARG A 433 -16.66 -12.03 -4.80
CA ARG A 433 -16.10 -12.69 -5.99
C ARG A 433 -17.02 -13.76 -6.56
N MET A 434 -17.68 -14.53 -5.68
CA MET A 434 -18.56 -15.63 -6.06
C MET A 434 -20.00 -15.17 -6.29
N GLY A 435 -20.32 -13.91 -5.96
CA GLY A 435 -21.66 -13.37 -6.05
C GLY A 435 -22.64 -14.01 -5.07
N TYR A 436 -22.16 -14.41 -3.87
CA TYR A 436 -23.02 -15.03 -2.86
C TYR A 436 -24.16 -14.10 -2.47
N THR A 437 -25.35 -14.68 -2.48
CA THR A 437 -26.55 -14.01 -1.95
C THR A 437 -26.54 -14.07 -0.42
N VAL A 438 -27.31 -13.17 0.21
CA VAL A 438 -27.46 -13.16 1.67
C VAL A 438 -27.85 -14.55 2.22
N PRO A 439 -28.88 -15.29 1.69
CA PRO A 439 -29.20 -16.62 2.19
C PRO A 439 -28.07 -17.64 2.04
N GLU A 440 -27.28 -17.57 0.97
CA GLU A 440 -26.15 -18.49 0.77
C GLU A 440 -25.01 -18.17 1.74
N PHE A 441 -24.70 -16.88 1.94
CA PHE A 441 -23.62 -16.49 2.85
C PHE A 441 -23.97 -16.75 4.32
N GLN A 442 -25.25 -16.66 4.72
CA GLN A 442 -25.72 -17.02 6.06
C GLN A 442 -25.51 -18.50 6.41
N GLN A 443 -25.39 -19.38 5.40
CA GLN A 443 -25.11 -20.81 5.64
C GLN A 443 -23.66 -21.09 6.02
N VAL A 444 -22.75 -20.10 5.82
CA VAL A 444 -21.35 -20.25 6.18
C VAL A 444 -21.21 -20.20 7.70
N VAL A 445 -20.61 -21.24 8.28
CA VAL A 445 -20.34 -21.29 9.72
C VAL A 445 -19.03 -20.57 10.03
N PHE A 446 -19.11 -19.55 10.87
CA PHE A 446 -17.94 -18.85 11.39
C PHE A 446 -17.57 -19.42 12.75
N PRO A 447 -16.26 -19.54 13.07
CA PRO A 447 -15.83 -20.02 14.40
C PRO A 447 -16.18 -19.01 15.49
N HIS A 448 -16.62 -19.51 16.65
CA HIS A 448 -16.95 -18.69 17.82
C HIS A 448 -15.98 -18.96 18.99
N PRO A 449 -15.49 -17.92 19.72
CA PRO A 449 -15.68 -16.49 19.43
C PRO A 449 -14.59 -15.93 18.50
N THR A 450 -14.97 -15.20 17.46
CA THR A 450 -14.05 -14.48 16.57
C THR A 450 -14.58 -13.11 16.19
N VAL A 451 -13.69 -12.19 15.84
CA VAL A 451 -14.10 -10.87 15.31
C VAL A 451 -14.75 -11.02 13.92
N SER A 452 -14.35 -12.05 13.16
CA SER A 452 -14.87 -12.30 11.81
C SER A 452 -16.37 -12.59 11.74
N GLU A 453 -17.00 -13.01 12.86
CA GLU A 453 -18.45 -13.23 12.95
C GLU A 453 -19.25 -12.00 12.56
N ILE A 454 -18.68 -10.78 12.77
CA ILE A 454 -19.32 -9.51 12.41
C ILE A 454 -19.75 -9.46 10.94
N VAL A 455 -19.01 -10.10 10.04
CA VAL A 455 -19.33 -10.15 8.61
C VAL A 455 -20.59 -10.95 8.35
N ARG A 456 -20.80 -12.06 9.09
CA ARG A 456 -22.02 -12.87 8.97
C ARG A 456 -23.20 -12.18 9.66
N GLU A 457 -23.00 -11.65 10.86
CA GLU A 457 -24.05 -11.00 11.63
C GLU A 457 -24.58 -9.73 10.95
N SER A 458 -23.71 -8.96 10.27
CA SER A 458 -24.15 -7.78 9.51
C SER A 458 -25.16 -8.07 8.39
N LEU A 459 -25.28 -9.33 7.95
CA LEU A 459 -26.31 -9.73 6.97
C LEU A 459 -27.76 -9.61 7.49
N GLU A 460 -27.94 -9.58 8.82
CA GLU A 460 -29.26 -9.53 9.47
C GLU A 460 -29.72 -8.11 9.82
N PHE A 461 -28.81 -7.13 9.75
CA PHE A 461 -29.06 -5.76 10.21
C PHE A 461 -29.16 -4.78 9.04
N ARG A 462 -30.39 -4.63 8.53
CA ARG A 462 -30.73 -3.61 7.54
C ARG A 462 -30.96 -2.25 8.22
N VAL A 463 -30.39 -1.19 7.63
CA VAL A 463 -30.62 0.22 8.04
C VAL A 463 -31.61 0.89 7.12
#